data_1c5156fc9ccfd970ac2d838415e5c758
#
_entry.id   1c5156fc9ccfd970ac2d838415e5c758
#
_cell.length_a   1.000
_cell.length_b   1.000
_cell.length_c   1.000
_cell.angle_alpha   90.00
_cell.angle_beta   90.00
_cell.angle_gamma   90.00
#
_symmetry.space_group_name_H-M   'P 1'
#
loop_
_entity.id
_entity.type
_entity.pdbx_description
1 polymer ?
#
loop_
_entity_poly.entity_id
_entity_poly.type
_entity_poly.pdbx_seq_one_letter_code
_entity_poly.pdbx_strand_id
1 'polypeptide(L)'
;MKAIRDKYDPHGGRAIGSREMLDIREAEYGGEMLYINKSKHHPMWAMEYCRDEGLRKYWDEYSYPYHKNGEGNNSFRSAMTNKVQKKVDARAYNHNQDSFTIENVIRWFDYWRERPGTGDRVSSGGVKIIFSDTNTHYRGVENYRRSGVTDAMRIPKDPFYAHQVMWDGWVDIENPRIHIVGHWNYKEDVVKPVYVVSSAEKVELFLNGKSLGNGQRDYHFLYTFKDVAFVPGKLEAVGYDKNGKECCRAELQTAGKPEQIKLSVIQSPKGWKADGADMVLPQVEVMDKDGRRCPLANDLIHFDVEGPAEWRGGIAQGKDNYILSKDLPVECGINRALIRSFTTPGTVRITAKADGLQSAEISFSSAPVEVKNGLSNYIPGDELEGRLTRGETPLTPSYKDTKVDVNILSAVAGANQDEAIKSFDDNELSEWKNDGRLNSAWITYSLERAARVDEICMKLTGWRLRSYPLEIYAGDELIWRGETEKSLGYIHLNVKPVLTNEITIRLKGASKEGDGFGQIVEVAAPAAGELDLFKAKNGDKTNHELRIVEIEFKENLWQ
;
A
#
# COMPACT_ATOMS: atom_id res chain seq x y z
N MET A 1 -8.94 -33.83 -0.96
CA MET A 1 -7.77 -33.27 -0.25
C MET A 1 -7.82 -33.63 1.23
N LYS A 2 -8.88 -33.28 1.97
CA LYS A 2 -9.00 -33.59 3.42
C LYS A 2 -8.84 -35.07 3.72
N ALA A 3 -9.55 -35.95 3.02
CA ALA A 3 -9.39 -37.41 3.18
C ALA A 3 -7.96 -37.93 2.83
N ILE A 4 -7.27 -37.27 1.90
CA ILE A 4 -5.87 -37.61 1.59
C ILE A 4 -4.96 -37.17 2.73
N ARG A 5 -5.13 -35.93 3.24
CA ARG A 5 -4.40 -35.46 4.42
C ARG A 5 -4.59 -36.43 5.59
N ASP A 6 -5.84 -36.70 5.94
CA ASP A 6 -6.17 -37.52 7.10
C ASP A 6 -5.59 -38.95 7.01
N LYS A 7 -5.43 -39.45 5.77
CA LYS A 7 -4.83 -40.77 5.50
C LYS A 7 -3.31 -40.77 5.56
N TYR A 8 -2.66 -39.71 5.09
CA TYR A 8 -1.21 -39.70 4.82
C TYR A 8 -0.40 -38.72 5.68
N ASP A 9 -1.05 -37.85 6.44
CA ASP A 9 -0.38 -36.98 7.39
C ASP A 9 -0.34 -37.64 8.79
N PRO A 10 0.82 -38.22 9.17
CA PRO A 10 0.93 -38.99 10.41
C PRO A 10 0.85 -38.09 11.66
N HIS A 11 1.03 -36.79 11.50
CA HIS A 11 0.98 -35.83 12.61
C HIS A 11 -0.40 -35.20 12.76
N GLY A 12 -1.22 -35.23 11.73
CA GLY A 12 -2.53 -34.58 11.71
C GLY A 12 -2.48 -33.05 11.87
N GLY A 13 -3.63 -32.43 11.92
CA GLY A 13 -3.76 -31.03 12.35
C GLY A 13 -3.28 -29.96 11.37
N ARG A 14 -2.72 -30.31 10.21
CA ARG A 14 -2.39 -29.30 9.18
C ARG A 14 -3.65 -28.78 8.53
N ALA A 15 -3.92 -27.49 8.70
CA ALA A 15 -5.09 -26.85 8.13
C ALA A 15 -5.03 -26.83 6.60
N ILE A 16 -6.18 -27.00 5.97
CA ILE A 16 -6.34 -26.88 4.51
C ILE A 16 -6.82 -25.48 4.20
N GLY A 17 -5.97 -24.71 3.52
CA GLY A 17 -6.33 -23.39 3.00
C GLY A 17 -6.80 -23.47 1.56
N SER A 18 -7.67 -22.57 1.18
CA SER A 18 -8.07 -22.37 -0.19
C SER A 18 -7.94 -20.89 -0.56
N ARG A 19 -7.33 -20.64 -1.71
CA ARG A 19 -7.33 -19.34 -2.34
C ARG A 19 -8.75 -19.04 -2.82
N GLU A 20 -9.29 -17.89 -2.47
CA GLU A 20 -10.57 -17.38 -3.01
C GLU A 20 -11.83 -18.19 -2.61
N MET A 21 -11.72 -19.17 -1.74
CA MET A 21 -12.83 -20.09 -1.42
C MET A 21 -13.12 -20.09 0.07
N LEU A 22 -13.52 -18.95 0.61
CA LEU A 22 -13.96 -18.85 2.00
C LEU A 22 -15.29 -19.56 2.26
N ASP A 23 -16.09 -19.79 1.19
CA ASP A 23 -17.42 -20.40 1.28
C ASP A 23 -17.43 -21.90 1.18
N ILE A 24 -16.29 -22.53 0.89
CA ILE A 24 -16.20 -23.98 0.87
C ILE A 24 -15.99 -24.47 2.28
N ARG A 25 -17.00 -25.12 2.83
CA ARG A 25 -17.01 -25.66 4.22
C ARG A 25 -15.83 -26.59 4.52
N GLU A 26 -15.19 -27.12 3.50
CA GLU A 26 -14.03 -28.00 3.61
C GLU A 26 -12.72 -27.24 3.78
N ALA A 27 -12.67 -25.96 3.46
CA ALA A 27 -11.52 -25.11 3.75
C ALA A 27 -11.54 -24.68 5.21
N GLU A 28 -10.38 -24.73 5.85
CA GLU A 28 -10.21 -24.37 7.27
C GLU A 28 -9.72 -22.93 7.41
N TYR A 29 -9.17 -22.34 6.34
CA TYR A 29 -8.88 -20.93 6.22
C TYR A 29 -8.87 -20.50 4.76
N GLY A 30 -9.06 -19.21 4.51
CA GLY A 30 -9.00 -18.63 3.18
C GLY A 30 -7.78 -17.74 2.98
N GLY A 31 -7.28 -17.71 1.76
CA GLY A 31 -6.25 -16.78 1.31
C GLY A 31 -6.73 -16.08 0.05
N GLU A 32 -6.37 -14.81 -0.08
CA GLU A 32 -6.85 -13.99 -1.17
C GLU A 32 -5.72 -13.11 -1.71
N MET A 33 -5.68 -12.90 -3.02
CA MET A 33 -4.62 -12.14 -3.68
C MET A 33 -5.07 -10.76 -4.17
N LEU A 34 -6.32 -10.59 -4.52
CA LEU A 34 -6.74 -9.50 -5.40
C LEU A 34 -7.91 -8.69 -4.87
N TYR A 35 -8.69 -9.21 -3.97
CA TYR A 35 -9.87 -8.56 -3.40
C TYR A 35 -10.01 -8.92 -1.93
N ILE A 36 -10.79 -8.14 -1.22
CA ILE A 36 -11.09 -8.37 0.18
C ILE A 36 -12.31 -9.29 0.24
N ASN A 37 -12.08 -10.47 0.76
CA ASN A 37 -13.13 -11.45 1.02
C ASN A 37 -12.99 -11.93 2.46
N LYS A 38 -13.79 -11.37 3.35
CA LYS A 38 -13.76 -11.66 4.78
C LYS A 38 -14.99 -12.47 5.15
N SER A 39 -14.81 -13.46 5.99
CA SER A 39 -15.89 -14.29 6.54
C SER A 39 -15.88 -14.27 8.06
N LYS A 40 -17.06 -14.38 8.67
CA LYS A 40 -17.21 -14.60 10.11
C LYS A 40 -16.79 -16.02 10.53
N HIS A 41 -16.76 -16.94 9.58
CA HIS A 41 -16.56 -18.37 9.85
C HIS A 41 -15.14 -18.85 9.61
N HIS A 42 -14.41 -18.21 8.69
CA HIS A 42 -13.08 -18.63 8.29
C HIS A 42 -12.08 -17.48 8.40
N PRO A 43 -10.93 -17.70 9.03
CA PRO A 43 -9.86 -16.71 9.03
C PRO A 43 -9.38 -16.45 7.60
N MET A 44 -9.18 -15.19 7.24
CA MET A 44 -8.64 -14.76 5.96
C MET A 44 -7.20 -14.30 6.09
N TRP A 45 -6.38 -14.69 5.14
CA TRP A 45 -5.01 -14.20 4.98
C TRP A 45 -4.85 -13.60 3.59
N ALA A 46 -4.58 -12.29 3.51
CA ALA A 46 -4.29 -11.64 2.24
C ALA A 46 -2.88 -12.04 1.76
N MET A 47 -2.79 -12.87 0.73
CA MET A 47 -1.51 -13.36 0.22
C MET A 47 -0.74 -12.33 -0.60
N GLU A 48 -1.45 -11.40 -1.23
CA GLU A 48 -0.88 -10.33 -2.03
C GLU A 48 -1.78 -9.10 -2.00
N TYR A 49 -1.57 -8.16 -1.12
CA TYR A 49 -2.23 -6.88 -1.24
C TYR A 49 -1.34 -5.88 -1.99
N CYS A 50 -1.97 -5.02 -2.79
CA CYS A 50 -1.35 -3.96 -3.58
C CYS A 50 -0.21 -4.42 -4.51
N ARG A 51 -0.60 -4.84 -5.71
CA ARG A 51 0.30 -5.19 -6.80
C ARG A 51 0.70 -4.02 -7.69
N ASP A 52 0.18 -2.85 -7.41
CA ASP A 52 0.45 -1.64 -8.19
C ASP A 52 1.95 -1.34 -8.20
N GLU A 53 2.38 -0.59 -9.19
CA GLU A 53 3.78 -0.32 -9.43
C GLU A 53 4.08 1.17 -9.34
N GLY A 54 5.26 1.53 -8.86
CA GLY A 54 5.74 2.89 -8.81
C GLY A 54 7.26 2.96 -8.88
N LEU A 55 7.79 3.75 -9.80
CA LEU A 55 9.23 3.99 -9.92
C LEU A 55 9.70 5.03 -8.91
N ARG A 56 10.82 4.75 -8.24
CA ARG A 56 11.42 5.68 -7.28
C ARG A 56 11.77 7.03 -7.88
N LYS A 57 12.20 7.08 -9.13
CA LYS A 57 12.63 8.32 -9.81
C LYS A 57 11.52 9.33 -10.10
N TYR A 58 10.25 8.96 -9.98
CA TYR A 58 9.10 9.84 -10.25
C TYR A 58 8.38 10.18 -8.95
N TRP A 59 8.57 11.40 -8.46
CA TRP A 59 7.91 11.87 -7.25
C TRP A 59 6.41 12.08 -7.45
N ASP A 60 6.08 12.93 -8.41
CA ASP A 60 4.72 13.38 -8.74
C ASP A 60 4.70 13.98 -10.16
N GLU A 61 3.55 14.49 -10.59
CA GLU A 61 3.39 15.12 -11.90
C GLU A 61 3.90 16.58 -11.97
N TYR A 62 4.23 17.18 -10.82
CA TYR A 62 4.58 18.60 -10.68
C TYR A 62 6.09 18.86 -10.69
N SER A 63 6.89 17.82 -10.57
CA SER A 63 8.34 17.93 -10.47
C SER A 63 9.07 17.12 -11.54
N TYR A 64 10.30 17.54 -11.87
CA TYR A 64 11.16 16.80 -12.81
C TYR A 64 11.41 15.37 -12.28
N PRO A 65 11.29 14.35 -13.14
CA PRO A 65 11.15 14.39 -14.61
C PRO A 65 9.73 14.49 -15.19
N TYR A 66 8.75 15.03 -14.48
CA TYR A 66 7.40 15.33 -14.98
C TYR A 66 6.65 14.11 -15.56
N HIS A 67 6.70 13.03 -14.89
CA HIS A 67 6.03 11.81 -15.31
C HIS A 67 4.56 11.85 -14.91
N LYS A 68 3.66 11.61 -15.88
CA LYS A 68 2.23 11.51 -15.58
C LYS A 68 1.91 10.20 -14.90
N ASN A 69 1.11 10.29 -13.86
CA ASN A 69 0.57 9.11 -13.21
C ASN A 69 -0.15 8.22 -14.24
N GLY A 70 0.19 6.93 -14.28
CA GLY A 70 -0.34 6.00 -15.27
C GLY A 70 0.44 5.91 -16.57
N GLU A 71 1.47 6.72 -16.80
CA GLU A 71 2.35 6.53 -17.95
C GLU A 71 3.24 5.30 -17.75
N GLY A 72 3.64 4.68 -18.84
CA GLY A 72 4.57 3.57 -18.87
C GLY A 72 4.11 2.39 -19.70
N ASN A 73 4.81 1.28 -19.52
CA ASN A 73 4.52 0.08 -20.28
C ASN A 73 3.34 -0.67 -19.66
N ASN A 74 2.29 -0.84 -20.43
CA ASN A 74 1.04 -1.49 -20.05
C ASN A 74 0.75 -2.75 -20.87
N SER A 75 1.75 -3.34 -21.50
CA SER A 75 1.60 -4.59 -22.23
C SER A 75 1.96 -5.79 -21.35
N PHE A 76 1.11 -6.78 -21.30
CA PHE A 76 1.38 -8.08 -20.69
C PHE A 76 1.77 -9.11 -21.74
N ARG A 77 2.79 -9.88 -21.44
CA ARG A 77 3.07 -11.10 -22.18
C ARG A 77 2.76 -12.29 -21.29
N SER A 78 1.85 -13.15 -21.74
CA SER A 78 1.57 -14.37 -21.00
C SER A 78 2.83 -15.23 -20.85
N ALA A 79 3.17 -15.59 -19.64
CA ALA A 79 4.28 -16.50 -19.36
C ALA A 79 4.07 -17.88 -19.99
N MET A 80 2.81 -18.33 -20.15
CA MET A 80 2.47 -19.63 -20.72
C MET A 80 2.49 -19.63 -22.25
N THR A 81 2.07 -18.56 -22.91
CA THR A 81 1.90 -18.53 -24.36
C THR A 81 2.92 -17.67 -25.08
N ASN A 82 3.74 -16.93 -24.38
CA ASN A 82 4.67 -15.93 -24.90
C ASN A 82 4.03 -14.91 -25.87
N LYS A 83 2.71 -14.78 -25.83
CA LYS A 83 1.95 -13.82 -26.65
C LYS A 83 1.69 -12.56 -25.88
N VAL A 84 1.84 -11.41 -26.53
CA VAL A 84 1.41 -10.12 -25.97
C VAL A 84 -0.10 -10.17 -25.81
N GLN A 85 -0.56 -10.13 -24.58
CA GLN A 85 -1.97 -10.00 -24.27
C GLN A 85 -2.42 -8.54 -24.41
N LYS A 86 -3.73 -8.32 -24.38
CA LYS A 86 -4.39 -7.03 -24.54
C LYS A 86 -3.66 -5.92 -23.75
N LYS A 87 -3.48 -4.76 -24.36
CA LYS A 87 -3.02 -3.56 -23.65
C LYS A 87 -3.92 -3.31 -22.44
N VAL A 88 -3.31 -3.20 -21.29
CA VAL A 88 -3.97 -2.82 -20.06
C VAL A 88 -3.74 -1.33 -19.85
N ASP A 89 -4.72 -0.62 -19.32
CA ASP A 89 -4.58 0.80 -19.03
C ASP A 89 -3.52 0.98 -17.93
N ALA A 90 -2.42 1.64 -18.26
CA ALA A 90 -1.33 1.88 -17.31
C ALA A 90 -1.77 2.74 -16.12
N ARG A 91 -2.80 3.59 -16.29
CA ARG A 91 -3.40 4.35 -15.19
C ARG A 91 -3.98 3.47 -14.09
N ALA A 92 -4.20 2.22 -14.41
CA ALA A 92 -4.72 1.26 -13.47
C ALA A 92 -3.72 0.84 -12.39
N TYR A 93 -2.42 0.89 -12.66
CA TYR A 93 -1.43 0.33 -11.76
C TYR A 93 -0.04 0.98 -11.80
N ASN A 94 0.25 1.87 -12.77
CA ASN A 94 1.50 2.61 -12.79
C ASN A 94 1.34 3.95 -12.08
N HIS A 95 2.16 4.19 -11.09
CA HIS A 95 2.08 5.34 -10.22
C HIS A 95 3.41 6.09 -10.15
N ASN A 96 3.33 7.37 -9.83
CA ASN A 96 4.39 8.13 -9.20
C ASN A 96 4.50 7.78 -7.72
N GLN A 97 5.54 8.20 -7.00
CA GLN A 97 5.69 7.86 -5.58
C GLN A 97 4.52 8.33 -4.71
N ASP A 98 3.99 9.53 -4.96
CA ASP A 98 2.86 10.08 -4.22
C ASP A 98 1.60 9.23 -4.38
N SER A 99 1.16 8.99 -5.60
CA SER A 99 -0.03 8.17 -5.88
C SER A 99 0.17 6.69 -5.52
N PHE A 100 1.40 6.18 -5.65
CA PHE A 100 1.72 4.83 -5.17
C PHE A 100 1.59 4.71 -3.66
N THR A 101 1.99 5.75 -2.93
CA THR A 101 1.82 5.81 -1.48
C THR A 101 0.35 5.83 -1.09
N ILE A 102 -0.45 6.69 -1.75
CA ILE A 102 -1.89 6.78 -1.51
C ILE A 102 -2.56 5.43 -1.77
N GLU A 103 -2.26 4.79 -2.92
CA GLU A 103 -2.82 3.48 -3.24
C GLU A 103 -2.44 2.42 -2.21
N ASN A 104 -1.20 2.42 -1.71
CA ASN A 104 -0.80 1.50 -0.64
C ASN A 104 -1.54 1.76 0.67
N VAL A 105 -1.81 3.03 1.02
CA VAL A 105 -2.60 3.36 2.23
C VAL A 105 -4.04 2.87 2.08
N ILE A 106 -4.69 3.13 0.94
CA ILE A 106 -6.05 2.70 0.66
C ILE A 106 -6.17 1.18 0.77
N ARG A 107 -5.26 0.46 0.10
CA ARG A 107 -5.26 -1.00 0.11
C ARG A 107 -4.97 -1.59 1.48
N TRP A 108 -4.01 -0.99 2.19
CA TRP A 108 -3.69 -1.41 3.54
C TRP A 108 -4.89 -1.21 4.47
N PHE A 109 -5.55 -0.05 4.41
CA PHE A 109 -6.75 0.23 5.19
C PHE A 109 -7.86 -0.77 4.91
N ASP A 110 -8.15 -1.07 3.66
CA ASP A 110 -9.20 -2.01 3.29
C ASP A 110 -8.95 -3.43 3.79
N TYR A 111 -7.68 -3.88 3.81
CA TYR A 111 -7.32 -5.20 4.34
C TYR A 111 -7.21 -5.23 5.88
N TRP A 112 -6.84 -4.11 6.49
CA TRP A 112 -6.48 -4.03 7.89
C TRP A 112 -7.32 -3.03 8.68
N ARG A 113 -8.46 -2.59 8.17
CA ARG A 113 -9.33 -1.62 8.87
C ARG A 113 -9.71 -2.07 10.27
N GLU A 114 -9.81 -3.37 10.48
CA GLU A 114 -9.90 -3.98 11.79
C GLU A 114 -8.55 -4.56 12.18
N ARG A 115 -8.12 -4.27 13.39
CA ARG A 115 -6.91 -4.87 13.93
C ARG A 115 -7.04 -6.40 13.92
N PRO A 116 -6.00 -7.18 13.54
CA PRO A 116 -6.05 -8.63 13.60
C PRO A 116 -6.51 -9.13 14.97
N GLY A 117 -7.50 -10.01 15.00
CA GLY A 117 -8.10 -10.56 16.21
C GLY A 117 -9.15 -9.66 16.89
N THR A 118 -9.54 -8.56 16.27
CA THR A 118 -10.66 -7.71 16.68
C THR A 118 -11.70 -7.66 15.56
N GLY A 119 -12.94 -7.28 15.90
CA GLY A 119 -14.05 -7.23 14.96
C GLY A 119 -14.66 -8.60 14.66
N ASP A 120 -15.72 -8.62 13.87
CA ASP A 120 -16.53 -9.81 13.58
C ASP A 120 -16.00 -10.61 12.41
N ARG A 121 -15.38 -9.94 11.44
CA ARG A 121 -14.79 -10.58 10.28
C ARG A 121 -13.30 -10.78 10.49
N VAL A 122 -12.90 -12.03 10.58
CA VAL A 122 -11.55 -12.40 11.00
C VAL A 122 -10.54 -12.14 9.89
N SER A 123 -9.78 -11.03 10.01
CA SER A 123 -8.56 -10.84 9.26
C SER A 123 -7.38 -11.38 10.05
N SER A 124 -6.71 -12.40 9.54
CA SER A 124 -5.54 -13.01 10.20
C SER A 124 -4.23 -12.39 9.77
N GLY A 125 -4.26 -11.49 8.80
CA GLY A 125 -3.08 -10.81 8.32
C GLY A 125 -2.98 -10.73 6.79
N GLY A 126 -1.81 -10.30 6.33
CA GLY A 126 -1.54 -10.20 4.91
C GLY A 126 -0.09 -9.91 4.58
N VAL A 127 0.26 -10.10 3.33
CA VAL A 127 1.61 -9.89 2.80
C VAL A 127 1.56 -8.85 1.69
N LYS A 128 2.37 -7.81 1.86
CA LYS A 128 2.61 -6.84 0.78
C LYS A 128 3.45 -7.47 -0.31
N ILE A 129 2.98 -7.46 -1.52
CA ILE A 129 3.80 -7.84 -2.65
C ILE A 129 4.23 -6.59 -3.43
N ILE A 130 5.48 -6.23 -3.36
CA ILE A 130 6.60 -6.90 -2.72
C ILE A 130 7.36 -5.92 -1.83
N PHE A 131 8.30 -6.40 -1.02
CA PHE A 131 9.14 -5.51 -0.22
C PHE A 131 10.09 -4.68 -1.09
N SER A 132 10.73 -5.30 -2.08
CA SER A 132 11.71 -4.67 -2.95
C SER A 132 11.43 -4.96 -4.42
N ASP A 133 11.63 -3.97 -5.28
CA ASP A 133 11.61 -4.18 -6.71
C ASP A 133 12.51 -5.35 -7.12
N THR A 134 12.13 -6.04 -8.18
CA THR A 134 12.86 -7.21 -8.66
C THR A 134 12.90 -7.27 -10.18
N ASN A 135 14.02 -7.77 -10.71
CA ASN A 135 14.21 -8.03 -12.14
C ASN A 135 13.92 -9.48 -12.54
N THR A 136 13.34 -10.26 -11.64
CA THR A 136 13.03 -11.69 -11.90
C THR A 136 11.60 -11.92 -12.36
N HIS A 137 10.73 -10.92 -12.27
CA HIS A 137 9.33 -11.04 -12.63
C HIS A 137 9.04 -10.28 -13.93
N TYR A 138 8.65 -11.04 -14.94
CA TYR A 138 8.34 -10.47 -16.25
C TYR A 138 7.09 -9.57 -16.21
N ARG A 139 7.24 -8.35 -16.69
CA ARG A 139 6.16 -7.36 -16.83
C ARG A 139 6.20 -6.75 -18.23
N GLY A 140 5.39 -7.27 -19.12
CA GLY A 140 5.35 -6.80 -20.51
C GLY A 140 6.67 -7.01 -21.25
N VAL A 141 7.31 -5.95 -21.69
CA VAL A 141 8.61 -5.99 -22.38
C VAL A 141 9.80 -5.86 -21.42
N GLU A 142 9.54 -5.60 -20.16
CA GLU A 142 10.58 -5.36 -19.15
C GLU A 142 10.56 -6.48 -18.10
N ASN A 143 11.73 -7.06 -17.83
CA ASN A 143 11.91 -8.02 -16.73
C ASN A 143 12.17 -7.29 -15.41
N TYR A 144 11.31 -6.31 -15.08
CA TYR A 144 11.47 -5.50 -13.88
C TYR A 144 10.11 -5.18 -13.29
N ARG A 145 9.86 -5.68 -12.07
CA ARG A 145 8.66 -5.41 -11.31
C ARG A 145 8.92 -4.29 -10.30
N ARG A 146 8.08 -3.27 -10.30
CA ARG A 146 8.21 -2.04 -9.52
C ARG A 146 7.24 -1.93 -8.36
N SER A 147 6.68 -3.04 -7.93
CA SER A 147 5.70 -3.10 -6.82
C SER A 147 6.34 -3.01 -5.44
N GLY A 148 7.67 -2.92 -5.35
CA GLY A 148 8.40 -2.80 -4.10
C GLY A 148 8.11 -1.50 -3.36
N VAL A 149 8.11 -1.55 -2.03
CA VAL A 149 8.15 -0.36 -1.18
C VAL A 149 9.55 0.23 -1.11
N THR A 150 10.56 -0.57 -1.47
CA THR A 150 11.93 -0.12 -1.77
C THR A 150 12.25 -0.41 -3.23
N ASP A 151 13.25 0.27 -3.78
CA ASP A 151 13.82 -0.15 -5.06
C ASP A 151 14.68 -1.43 -4.89
N ALA A 152 15.21 -1.95 -5.98
CA ALA A 152 16.00 -3.17 -5.94
C ALA A 152 17.37 -3.00 -5.25
N MET A 153 17.86 -1.79 -5.05
CA MET A 153 19.03 -1.46 -4.23
C MET A 153 18.67 -1.21 -2.76
N ARG A 154 17.44 -1.53 -2.35
CA ARG A 154 16.89 -1.31 -0.99
C ARG A 154 16.82 0.16 -0.57
N ILE A 155 16.75 1.09 -1.54
CA ILE A 155 16.49 2.49 -1.23
C ILE A 155 14.98 2.65 -1.03
N PRO A 156 14.52 3.20 0.12
CA PRO A 156 13.11 3.38 0.39
C PRO A 156 12.42 4.29 -0.64
N LYS A 157 11.19 3.95 -0.98
CA LYS A 157 10.21 4.84 -1.60
C LYS A 157 9.26 5.37 -0.53
N ASP A 158 8.45 6.37 -0.83
CA ASP A 158 7.47 6.89 0.15
C ASP A 158 6.55 5.82 0.75
N PRO A 159 6.03 4.81 0.00
CA PRO A 159 5.21 3.76 0.60
C PRO A 159 5.94 2.91 1.66
N PHE A 160 7.28 2.88 1.70
CA PHE A 160 8.01 2.23 2.79
C PHE A 160 7.73 2.95 4.12
N TYR A 161 7.84 4.26 4.13
CA TYR A 161 7.57 5.06 5.34
C TYR A 161 6.09 5.05 5.70
N ALA A 162 5.20 5.05 4.70
CA ALA A 162 3.76 4.88 4.94
C ALA A 162 3.45 3.54 5.65
N HIS A 163 4.08 2.44 5.22
CA HIS A 163 3.92 1.15 5.91
C HIS A 163 4.46 1.17 7.32
N GLN A 164 5.59 1.85 7.60
CA GLN A 164 6.06 2.02 8.98
C GLN A 164 5.03 2.75 9.84
N VAL A 165 4.44 3.82 9.32
CA VAL A 165 3.39 4.58 10.04
C VAL A 165 2.18 3.70 10.31
N MET A 166 1.71 2.97 9.29
CA MET A 166 0.51 2.14 9.40
C MET A 166 0.70 0.94 10.33
N TRP A 167 1.82 0.22 10.20
CA TRP A 167 2.13 -0.90 11.09
C TRP A 167 2.31 -0.47 12.54
N ASP A 168 3.11 0.57 12.77
CA ASP A 168 3.34 1.08 14.12
C ASP A 168 2.06 1.68 14.72
N GLY A 169 1.21 2.30 13.89
CA GLY A 169 -0.11 2.76 14.31
C GLY A 169 -1.03 1.65 14.82
N TRP A 170 -0.77 0.38 14.45
CA TRP A 170 -1.49 -0.78 14.95
C TRP A 170 -0.82 -1.49 16.13
N VAL A 171 0.49 -1.46 16.22
CA VAL A 171 1.26 -2.30 17.18
C VAL A 171 2.00 -1.48 18.22
N ASP A 172 2.22 -0.20 18.00
CA ASP A 172 2.94 0.73 18.88
C ASP A 172 2.20 2.08 18.93
N ILE A 173 0.95 2.02 19.40
CA ILE A 173 0.01 3.15 19.41
C ILE A 173 0.42 4.28 20.32
N GLU A 174 1.24 4.00 21.32
CA GLU A 174 1.75 4.98 22.27
C GLU A 174 2.80 5.90 21.63
N ASN A 175 3.37 5.49 20.49
CA ASN A 175 4.40 6.24 19.77
C ASN A 175 3.94 6.55 18.33
N PRO A 176 3.00 7.48 18.15
CA PRO A 176 2.50 7.84 16.83
C PRO A 176 3.61 8.29 15.89
N ARG A 177 3.48 7.93 14.63
CA ARG A 177 4.42 8.32 13.57
C ARG A 177 3.76 9.19 12.52
N ILE A 178 4.60 9.90 11.78
CA ILE A 178 4.17 10.81 10.73
C ILE A 178 5.21 10.83 9.60
N HIS A 179 4.76 10.90 8.35
CA HIS A 179 5.57 11.03 7.16
C HIS A 179 4.90 11.97 6.15
N ILE A 180 5.65 12.96 5.66
CA ILE A 180 5.20 13.82 4.56
C ILE A 180 5.60 13.13 3.25
N VAL A 181 4.64 12.90 2.36
CA VAL A 181 4.87 12.23 1.09
C VAL A 181 5.56 13.16 0.09
N GLY A 182 6.64 12.68 -0.53
CA GLY A 182 7.36 13.40 -1.57
C GLY A 182 8.49 14.30 -1.05
N HIS A 183 8.61 15.44 -1.66
CA HIS A 183 9.64 16.44 -1.39
C HIS A 183 9.06 17.85 -1.38
N TRP A 184 9.91 18.87 -1.07
CA TRP A 184 9.49 20.26 -1.09
C TRP A 184 10.45 21.12 -1.94
N ASN A 185 10.58 20.75 -3.26
CA ASN A 185 11.36 21.45 -4.27
C ASN A 185 10.56 21.54 -5.57
N TYR A 186 9.92 22.68 -5.82
CA TYR A 186 9.08 22.89 -7.02
C TYR A 186 9.42 24.23 -7.69
N LYS A 187 8.75 24.53 -8.80
CA LYS A 187 8.72 25.88 -9.39
C LYS A 187 7.79 26.78 -8.60
N GLU A 188 8.04 28.08 -8.65
CA GLU A 188 7.30 29.07 -7.86
C GLU A 188 5.79 29.13 -8.13
N ASP A 189 5.34 28.69 -9.29
CA ASP A 189 3.93 28.70 -9.70
C ASP A 189 3.18 27.39 -9.37
N VAL A 190 3.85 26.42 -8.78
CA VAL A 190 3.23 25.13 -8.46
C VAL A 190 2.27 25.25 -7.28
N VAL A 191 1.04 24.82 -7.53
CA VAL A 191 0.02 24.59 -6.50
C VAL A 191 -0.41 23.13 -6.57
N LYS A 192 -0.29 22.41 -5.48
CA LYS A 192 -0.52 20.95 -5.48
C LYS A 192 -1.12 20.46 -4.16
N PRO A 193 -1.74 19.29 -4.14
CA PRO A 193 -2.06 18.65 -2.88
C PRO A 193 -0.78 18.18 -2.17
N VAL A 194 -0.74 18.33 -0.85
CA VAL A 194 0.26 17.71 0.03
C VAL A 194 -0.41 16.58 0.78
N TYR A 195 0.23 15.42 0.77
CA TYR A 195 -0.22 14.23 1.47
C TYR A 195 0.69 13.93 2.66
N VAL A 196 0.07 13.59 3.76
CA VAL A 196 0.77 13.18 4.98
C VAL A 196 0.17 11.86 5.46
N VAL A 197 1.01 10.89 5.76
CA VAL A 197 0.59 9.63 6.38
C VAL A 197 0.94 9.68 7.86
N SER A 198 -0.05 9.51 8.74
CA SER A 198 0.15 9.59 10.19
C SER A 198 -0.80 8.68 10.96
N SER A 199 -0.32 8.16 12.10
CA SER A 199 -1.14 7.48 13.10
C SER A 199 -1.65 8.42 14.21
N ALA A 200 -1.39 9.72 14.12
CA ALA A 200 -1.95 10.72 15.02
C ALA A 200 -3.45 10.93 14.77
N GLU A 201 -4.17 11.49 15.76
CA GLU A 201 -5.60 11.78 15.62
C GLU A 201 -5.90 12.98 14.73
N LYS A 202 -4.96 13.92 14.68
CA LYS A 202 -5.07 15.16 13.91
C LYS A 202 -3.70 15.55 13.38
N VAL A 203 -3.65 16.07 12.16
CA VAL A 203 -2.41 16.60 11.57
C VAL A 203 -2.64 18.03 11.09
N GLU A 204 -1.74 18.92 11.47
CA GLU A 204 -1.68 20.31 11.00
C GLU A 204 -0.41 20.52 10.18
N LEU A 205 -0.53 21.23 9.07
CA LEU A 205 0.59 21.53 8.17
C LEU A 205 1.04 22.97 8.36
N PHE A 206 2.36 23.17 8.37
CA PHE A 206 2.97 24.49 8.47
C PHE A 206 3.94 24.72 7.32
N LEU A 207 3.95 25.91 6.77
CA LEU A 207 4.92 26.36 5.77
C LEU A 207 5.64 27.60 6.29
N ASN A 208 6.94 27.48 6.49
CA ASN A 208 7.78 28.54 7.07
C ASN A 208 7.23 29.06 8.40
N GLY A 209 6.71 28.17 9.25
CA GLY A 209 6.13 28.48 10.56
C GLY A 209 4.69 29.00 10.52
N LYS A 210 4.11 29.23 9.35
CA LYS A 210 2.72 29.64 9.21
C LYS A 210 1.83 28.41 9.03
N SER A 211 0.79 28.28 9.85
CA SER A 211 -0.20 27.22 9.74
C SER A 211 -0.99 27.33 8.42
N LEU A 212 -1.14 26.20 7.75
CA LEU A 212 -2.01 25.99 6.61
C LEU A 212 -3.31 25.27 7.01
N GLY A 213 -3.49 25.00 8.31
CA GLY A 213 -4.67 24.35 8.86
C GLY A 213 -4.51 22.83 8.97
N ASN A 214 -5.64 22.17 9.20
CA ASN A 214 -5.71 20.73 9.41
C ASN A 214 -5.96 19.98 8.10
N GLY A 215 -5.31 18.83 7.95
CA GLY A 215 -5.56 17.92 6.83
C GLY A 215 -6.92 17.23 6.93
N GLN A 216 -7.54 17.00 5.79
CA GLN A 216 -8.68 16.10 5.69
C GLN A 216 -8.18 14.68 5.92
N ARG A 217 -8.71 13.98 6.92
CA ARG A 217 -8.35 12.59 7.25
C ARG A 217 -9.21 11.62 6.46
N ASP A 218 -8.57 10.70 5.74
CA ASP A 218 -9.21 9.62 5.02
C ASP A 218 -8.46 8.30 5.29
N TYR A 219 -9.12 7.17 5.16
CA TYR A 219 -8.52 5.84 5.34
C TYR A 219 -7.69 5.71 6.63
N HIS A 220 -8.16 6.32 7.69
CA HIS A 220 -7.54 6.35 9.02
C HIS A 220 -6.17 7.03 9.09
N PHE A 221 -5.29 6.84 8.12
CA PHE A 221 -3.89 7.28 8.13
C PHE A 221 -3.55 8.39 7.14
N LEU A 222 -4.38 8.66 6.14
CA LEU A 222 -4.10 9.64 5.10
C LEU A 222 -4.68 11.01 5.47
N TYR A 223 -3.82 12.02 5.46
CA TYR A 223 -4.20 13.42 5.63
C TYR A 223 -3.90 14.18 4.35
N THR A 224 -4.91 14.81 3.77
CA THR A 224 -4.80 15.58 2.52
C THR A 224 -4.96 17.07 2.78
N PHE A 225 -4.00 17.83 2.28
CA PHE A 225 -4.02 19.31 2.26
C PHE A 225 -4.13 19.74 0.80
N LYS A 226 -5.27 20.30 0.42
CA LYS A 226 -5.54 20.73 -0.96
C LYS A 226 -4.90 22.09 -1.25
N ASP A 227 -4.58 22.31 -2.53
CA ASP A 227 -4.21 23.61 -3.08
C ASP A 227 -3.06 24.34 -2.32
N VAL A 228 -2.03 23.58 -1.92
CA VAL A 228 -0.86 24.15 -1.25
C VAL A 228 0.07 24.76 -2.28
N ALA A 229 0.23 26.08 -2.24
CA ALA A 229 1.18 26.81 -3.09
C ALA A 229 2.61 26.57 -2.60
N PHE A 230 3.51 26.27 -3.51
CA PHE A 230 4.91 26.11 -3.19
C PHE A 230 5.54 27.47 -2.81
N VAL A 231 6.21 27.50 -1.69
CA VAL A 231 7.12 28.58 -1.25
C VAL A 231 8.39 27.89 -0.73
N PRO A 232 9.57 28.31 -1.19
CA PRO A 232 10.82 27.75 -0.67
C PRO A 232 10.94 27.89 0.85
N GLY A 233 11.51 26.88 1.49
CA GLY A 233 11.71 26.86 2.93
C GLY A 233 11.33 25.54 3.58
N LYS A 234 10.75 25.59 4.76
CA LYS A 234 10.43 24.44 5.58
C LYS A 234 8.92 24.13 5.55
N LEU A 235 8.59 22.92 5.12
CA LEU A 235 7.26 22.33 5.24
C LEU A 235 7.27 21.38 6.43
N GLU A 236 6.38 21.59 7.42
CA GLU A 236 6.30 20.77 8.63
C GLU A 236 4.89 20.22 8.79
N ALA A 237 4.79 18.94 9.12
CA ALA A 237 3.55 18.31 9.55
C ALA A 237 3.64 17.97 11.03
N VAL A 238 2.68 18.40 11.81
CA VAL A 238 2.61 18.19 13.25
C VAL A 238 1.39 17.35 13.56
N GLY A 239 1.62 16.18 14.18
CA GLY A 239 0.58 15.29 14.63
C GLY A 239 0.20 15.54 16.09
N TYR A 240 -1.09 15.49 16.36
CA TYR A 240 -1.65 15.68 17.71
C TYR A 240 -2.44 14.46 18.14
N ASP A 241 -2.40 14.17 19.43
CA ASP A 241 -3.21 13.14 20.07
C ASP A 241 -4.68 13.61 20.27
N LYS A 242 -5.52 12.74 20.82
CA LYS A 242 -6.94 13.05 21.14
C LYS A 242 -7.14 14.22 22.12
N ASN A 243 -6.10 14.58 22.89
CA ASN A 243 -6.14 15.68 23.85
C ASN A 243 -5.60 16.98 23.25
N GLY A 244 -5.19 16.97 21.98
CA GLY A 244 -4.59 18.11 21.30
C GLY A 244 -3.12 18.37 21.65
N LYS A 245 -2.45 17.39 22.29
CA LYS A 245 -1.02 17.44 22.57
C LYS A 245 -0.24 16.95 21.36
N GLU A 246 0.83 17.66 20.98
CA GLU A 246 1.76 17.21 19.95
C GLU A 246 2.37 15.85 20.33
N CYS A 247 2.33 14.90 19.40
CA CYS A 247 2.82 13.54 19.61
C CYS A 247 3.83 13.09 18.54
N CYS A 248 3.84 13.69 17.36
CA CYS A 248 4.82 13.39 16.32
C CYS A 248 4.98 14.59 15.36
N ARG A 249 6.13 14.61 14.66
CA ARG A 249 6.46 15.69 13.72
C ARG A 249 7.32 15.15 12.58
N ALA A 250 7.09 15.66 11.37
CA ALA A 250 7.96 15.46 10.20
C ALA A 250 8.20 16.81 9.52
N GLU A 251 9.34 16.92 8.83
CA GLU A 251 9.68 18.11 8.08
C GLU A 251 10.35 17.79 6.74
N LEU A 252 10.11 18.64 5.76
CA LEU A 252 10.82 18.70 4.50
C LEU A 252 11.42 20.08 4.35
N GLN A 253 12.65 20.15 3.87
CA GLN A 253 13.33 21.42 3.64
C GLN A 253 13.66 21.54 2.16
N THR A 254 13.35 22.69 1.57
CA THR A 254 13.79 23.00 0.20
C THR A 254 15.30 22.96 0.12
N ALA A 255 15.83 22.14 -0.77
CA ALA A 255 17.25 22.09 -1.09
C ALA A 255 17.62 23.15 -2.15
N GLY A 256 18.84 23.64 -2.08
CA GLY A 256 19.44 24.51 -3.07
C GLY A 256 19.85 23.77 -4.35
N LYS A 257 20.75 24.37 -5.11
CA LYS A 257 21.33 23.73 -6.30
C LYS A 257 22.26 22.59 -5.89
N PRO A 258 22.38 21.52 -6.71
CA PRO A 258 23.41 20.51 -6.54
C PRO A 258 24.82 21.13 -6.54
N GLU A 259 25.64 20.80 -5.55
CA GLU A 259 27.01 21.33 -5.43
C GLU A 259 28.03 20.26 -5.09
N GLN A 260 27.66 19.23 -4.35
CA GLN A 260 28.61 18.25 -3.85
C GLN A 260 28.04 16.84 -3.80
N ILE A 261 28.94 15.87 -3.84
CA ILE A 261 28.64 14.46 -3.63
C ILE A 261 28.93 14.12 -2.17
N LYS A 262 28.03 13.37 -1.54
CA LYS A 262 28.26 12.71 -0.25
C LYS A 262 28.34 11.22 -0.47
N LEU A 263 29.40 10.60 0.04
CA LEU A 263 29.59 9.15 0.08
C LEU A 263 29.42 8.61 1.49
N SER A 264 28.77 7.47 1.59
CA SER A 264 28.70 6.65 2.80
C SER A 264 28.78 5.18 2.43
N VAL A 265 29.00 4.29 3.40
CA VAL A 265 29.05 2.85 3.18
C VAL A 265 28.10 2.16 4.15
N ILE A 266 27.22 1.34 3.62
CA ILE A 266 26.33 0.46 4.41
C ILE A 266 26.98 -0.91 4.42
N GLN A 267 27.23 -1.41 5.62
CA GLN A 267 27.85 -2.72 5.87
C GLN A 267 27.19 -3.41 7.06
N SER A 268 27.51 -4.69 7.26
CA SER A 268 27.09 -5.41 8.46
C SER A 268 27.52 -4.66 9.73
N PRO A 269 26.69 -4.63 10.81
CA PRO A 269 27.13 -4.12 12.11
C PRO A 269 28.39 -4.80 12.66
N LYS A 270 28.67 -6.05 12.23
CA LYS A 270 29.90 -6.79 12.57
C LYS A 270 31.10 -6.43 11.69
N GLY A 271 30.95 -5.43 10.84
CA GLY A 271 31.94 -5.01 9.85
C GLY A 271 31.98 -5.92 8.63
N TRP A 272 32.73 -5.51 7.64
CA TRP A 272 32.92 -6.19 6.36
C TRP A 272 34.04 -7.22 6.46
N LYS A 273 33.82 -8.44 5.96
CA LYS A 273 34.78 -9.55 6.04
C LYS A 273 35.39 -9.92 4.69
N ALA A 274 36.66 -10.28 4.72
CA ALA A 274 37.39 -10.71 3.52
C ALA A 274 37.20 -12.22 3.27
N ASP A 275 35.95 -12.62 2.98
CA ASP A 275 35.60 -14.02 2.73
C ASP A 275 35.35 -14.34 1.24
N GLY A 276 35.43 -13.33 0.37
CA GLY A 276 35.17 -13.46 -1.06
C GLY A 276 33.69 -13.43 -1.44
N ALA A 277 32.78 -13.26 -0.47
CA ALA A 277 31.33 -13.26 -0.67
C ALA A 277 30.64 -12.06 -0.02
N ASP A 278 31.15 -11.58 1.11
CA ASP A 278 30.56 -10.48 1.87
C ASP A 278 30.53 -9.17 1.06
N MET A 279 29.44 -8.44 1.17
CA MET A 279 29.16 -7.26 0.35
C MET A 279 28.93 -6.02 1.21
N VAL A 280 29.30 -4.89 0.64
CA VAL A 280 28.96 -3.56 1.13
C VAL A 280 28.26 -2.75 0.06
N LEU A 281 27.47 -1.77 0.49
CA LEU A 281 26.73 -0.86 -0.37
C LEU A 281 27.27 0.56 -0.20
N PRO A 282 28.20 1.01 -1.07
CA PRO A 282 28.47 2.44 -1.17
C PRO A 282 27.20 3.18 -1.57
N GLN A 283 26.84 4.19 -0.80
CA GLN A 283 25.72 5.07 -1.08
C GLN A 283 26.21 6.44 -1.46
N VAL A 284 25.72 6.95 -2.58
CA VAL A 284 25.98 8.28 -3.07
C VAL A 284 24.73 9.15 -2.96
N GLU A 285 24.90 10.37 -2.48
CA GLU A 285 23.86 11.39 -2.41
C GLU A 285 24.37 12.69 -3.01
N VAL A 286 23.53 13.34 -3.81
CA VAL A 286 23.80 14.67 -4.34
C VAL A 286 23.22 15.71 -3.38
N MET A 287 24.10 16.59 -2.88
CA MET A 287 23.79 17.56 -1.83
C MET A 287 23.95 18.99 -2.33
N ASP A 288 23.19 19.91 -1.75
CA ASP A 288 23.41 21.33 -1.88
C ASP A 288 24.57 21.81 -0.97
N LYS A 289 24.86 23.12 -1.02
CA LYS A 289 25.91 23.75 -0.19
C LYS A 289 25.69 23.59 1.31
N ASP A 290 24.43 23.44 1.75
CA ASP A 290 24.04 23.33 3.15
C ASP A 290 23.96 21.86 3.60
N GLY A 291 24.34 20.91 2.73
CA GLY A 291 24.31 19.47 3.02
C GLY A 291 22.91 18.86 2.99
N ARG A 292 21.95 19.47 2.29
CA ARG A 292 20.62 18.91 2.05
C ARG A 292 20.63 18.11 0.76
N ARG A 293 20.03 16.93 0.78
CA ARG A 293 19.89 16.14 -0.45
C ARG A 293 19.00 16.87 -1.47
N CYS A 294 19.48 16.94 -2.69
CA CYS A 294 18.76 17.53 -3.83
C CYS A 294 17.78 16.50 -4.41
N PRO A 295 16.47 16.57 -4.10
CA PRO A 295 15.52 15.50 -4.44
C PRO A 295 15.25 15.36 -5.94
N LEU A 296 15.62 16.34 -6.73
CA LEU A 296 15.42 16.36 -8.19
C LEU A 296 16.71 16.05 -8.97
N ALA A 297 17.84 15.77 -8.29
CA ALA A 297 19.09 15.45 -8.94
C ALA A 297 19.02 14.06 -9.59
N ASN A 298 19.49 14.01 -10.86
CA ASN A 298 19.57 12.80 -11.68
C ASN A 298 20.95 12.69 -12.35
N ASP A 299 21.98 13.19 -11.69
CA ASP A 299 23.35 13.24 -12.20
C ASP A 299 23.90 11.84 -12.40
N LEU A 300 24.72 11.66 -13.45
CA LEU A 300 25.45 10.44 -13.69
C LEU A 300 26.74 10.47 -12.86
N ILE A 301 26.89 9.53 -11.95
CA ILE A 301 28.03 9.44 -11.04
C ILE A 301 28.99 8.38 -11.54
N HIS A 302 30.25 8.79 -11.74
CA HIS A 302 31.35 7.88 -12.05
C HIS A 302 32.07 7.44 -10.79
N PHE A 303 32.33 6.13 -10.65
CA PHE A 303 32.99 5.52 -9.50
C PHE A 303 34.34 4.92 -9.87
N ASP A 304 35.35 5.26 -9.09
CA ASP A 304 36.65 4.56 -9.08
C ASP A 304 36.83 3.81 -7.78
N VAL A 305 37.37 2.59 -7.86
CA VAL A 305 37.60 1.70 -6.70
C VAL A 305 39.03 1.21 -6.73
N GLU A 306 39.74 1.36 -5.62
CA GLU A 306 41.10 0.86 -5.39
C GLU A 306 41.12 -0.03 -4.14
N GLY A 307 41.95 -1.08 -4.17
CA GLY A 307 42.08 -2.01 -3.04
C GLY A 307 41.49 -3.41 -3.29
N PRO A 308 41.53 -4.29 -2.28
CA PRO A 308 41.19 -5.71 -2.45
C PRO A 308 39.69 -5.94 -2.45
N ALA A 309 38.98 -5.49 -3.46
CA ALA A 309 37.55 -5.64 -3.65
C ALA A 309 37.16 -5.72 -5.13
N GLU A 310 36.04 -6.37 -5.38
CA GLU A 310 35.46 -6.45 -6.71
C GLU A 310 34.27 -5.48 -6.83
N TRP A 311 34.34 -4.60 -7.82
CA TRP A 311 33.23 -3.74 -8.18
C TRP A 311 32.12 -4.54 -8.87
N ARG A 312 30.90 -4.47 -8.36
CA ARG A 312 29.72 -5.14 -8.92
C ARG A 312 28.77 -4.15 -9.61
N GLY A 313 28.95 -2.84 -9.38
CA GLY A 313 28.13 -1.78 -9.98
C GLY A 313 26.72 -1.73 -9.41
N GLY A 314 25.76 -1.41 -10.27
CA GLY A 314 24.33 -1.42 -9.95
C GLY A 314 23.64 -2.73 -10.35
N ILE A 315 22.39 -2.62 -10.74
CA ILE A 315 21.54 -3.74 -11.16
C ILE A 315 20.92 -3.50 -12.53
N ALA A 316 20.33 -4.53 -13.12
CA ALA A 316 19.47 -4.37 -14.28
C ALA A 316 18.08 -3.89 -13.84
N GLN A 317 17.59 -2.82 -14.49
CA GLN A 317 16.28 -2.22 -14.24
C GLN A 317 15.50 -2.11 -15.56
N GLY A 318 14.82 -3.18 -15.92
CA GLY A 318 14.13 -3.24 -17.20
C GLY A 318 15.13 -3.23 -18.36
N LYS A 319 15.08 -2.19 -19.18
CA LYS A 319 16.02 -2.00 -20.33
C LYS A 319 17.38 -1.42 -19.92
N ASP A 320 17.48 -0.80 -18.76
CA ASP A 320 18.72 -0.19 -18.27
C ASP A 320 19.51 -1.22 -17.47
N ASN A 321 20.77 -1.44 -17.83
CA ASN A 321 21.64 -2.43 -17.19
C ASN A 321 22.89 -1.76 -16.63
N TYR A 322 22.99 -1.71 -15.31
CA TYR A 322 24.12 -1.11 -14.58
C TYR A 322 25.02 -2.15 -13.89
N ILE A 323 24.83 -3.45 -14.20
CA ILE A 323 25.71 -4.50 -13.69
C ILE A 323 27.13 -4.24 -14.20
N LEU A 324 28.09 -4.20 -13.27
CA LEU A 324 29.49 -3.87 -13.50
C LEU A 324 29.76 -2.45 -14.03
N SER A 325 28.74 -1.64 -14.31
CA SER A 325 28.92 -0.27 -14.73
C SER A 325 29.57 0.56 -13.62
N LYS A 326 30.53 1.38 -13.97
CA LYS A 326 31.08 2.40 -13.07
C LYS A 326 30.34 3.71 -13.12
N ASP A 327 29.45 3.87 -14.08
CA ASP A 327 28.59 5.04 -14.25
C ASP A 327 27.17 4.69 -13.83
N LEU A 328 26.72 5.26 -12.73
CA LEU A 328 25.40 5.02 -12.15
C LEU A 328 24.65 6.35 -11.99
N PRO A 329 23.45 6.50 -12.55
CA PRO A 329 22.66 7.69 -12.30
C PRO A 329 22.14 7.70 -10.85
N VAL A 330 22.11 8.87 -10.21
CA VAL A 330 21.24 9.04 -9.04
C VAL A 330 19.81 9.23 -9.52
N GLU A 331 18.88 8.74 -8.72
CA GLU A 331 17.45 9.01 -8.87
C GLU A 331 16.94 9.61 -7.55
N CYS A 332 16.25 10.73 -7.64
CA CYS A 332 15.85 11.48 -6.44
C CYS A 332 17.05 11.88 -5.56
N GLY A 333 18.19 12.15 -6.20
CA GLY A 333 19.42 12.57 -5.54
C GLY A 333 20.18 11.48 -4.79
N ILE A 334 19.85 10.19 -4.98
CA ILE A 334 20.48 9.08 -4.24
C ILE A 334 20.59 7.84 -5.13
N ASN A 335 21.68 7.08 -4.96
CA ASN A 335 21.81 5.71 -5.47
C ASN A 335 22.79 4.91 -4.61
N ARG A 336 22.87 3.60 -4.89
CA ARG A 336 23.80 2.67 -4.26
C ARG A 336 24.51 1.83 -5.31
N ALA A 337 25.72 1.41 -4.97
CA ALA A 337 26.47 0.43 -5.72
C ALA A 337 26.70 -0.81 -4.86
N LEU A 338 27.20 -1.88 -5.48
CA LEU A 338 27.54 -3.14 -4.86
C LEU A 338 29.04 -3.36 -4.98
N ILE A 339 29.70 -3.69 -3.88
CA ILE A 339 31.11 -4.10 -3.82
C ILE A 339 31.21 -5.39 -3.05
N ARG A 340 31.94 -6.37 -3.60
CA ARG A 340 32.19 -7.67 -2.99
C ARG A 340 33.64 -7.74 -2.48
N SER A 341 33.87 -8.32 -1.31
CA SER A 341 35.19 -8.55 -0.78
C SER A 341 35.99 -9.55 -1.61
N PHE A 342 37.32 -9.42 -1.61
CA PHE A 342 38.21 -10.53 -1.92
C PHE A 342 38.47 -11.35 -0.66
N THR A 343 39.19 -12.47 -0.77
CA THR A 343 39.64 -13.27 0.37
C THR A 343 40.89 -12.67 1.03
N THR A 344 41.47 -11.64 0.44
CA THR A 344 42.59 -10.87 0.98
C THR A 344 42.02 -9.64 1.70
N PRO A 345 42.22 -9.50 3.00
CA PRO A 345 41.77 -8.33 3.75
C PRO A 345 42.58 -7.09 3.38
N GLY A 346 41.98 -5.93 3.55
CA GLY A 346 42.69 -4.66 3.28
C GLY A 346 41.76 -3.46 3.19
N THR A 347 42.37 -2.31 2.96
CA THR A 347 41.64 -1.05 2.80
C THR A 347 41.21 -0.87 1.36
N VAL A 348 39.95 -0.48 1.18
CA VAL A 348 39.33 -0.14 -0.08
C VAL A 348 39.05 1.36 -0.08
N ARG A 349 39.37 2.02 -1.15
CA ARG A 349 39.09 3.44 -1.39
C ARG A 349 38.12 3.57 -2.55
N ILE A 350 37.07 4.36 -2.38
CA ILE A 350 36.10 4.68 -3.41
C ILE A 350 36.11 6.18 -3.63
N THR A 351 36.18 6.58 -4.89
CA THR A 351 35.99 7.97 -5.32
C THR A 351 34.74 8.06 -6.18
N ALA A 352 33.90 9.06 -5.95
CA ALA A 352 32.73 9.36 -6.76
C ALA A 352 32.86 10.77 -7.37
N LYS A 353 32.58 10.87 -8.68
CA LYS A 353 32.71 12.11 -9.45
C LYS A 353 31.47 12.31 -10.34
N ALA A 354 31.08 13.55 -10.55
CA ALA A 354 30.12 13.95 -11.55
C ALA A 354 30.44 15.36 -12.06
N ASP A 355 29.99 15.67 -13.26
CA ASP A 355 30.19 16.98 -13.86
C ASP A 355 29.52 18.08 -13.03
N GLY A 356 30.29 19.12 -12.73
CA GLY A 356 29.78 20.28 -11.97
C GLY A 356 29.57 20.07 -10.46
N LEU A 357 29.90 18.90 -9.92
CA LEU A 357 29.80 18.59 -8.49
C LEU A 357 31.18 18.40 -7.86
N GLN A 358 31.35 18.84 -6.63
CA GLN A 358 32.50 18.49 -5.82
C GLN A 358 32.53 16.98 -5.59
N SER A 359 33.62 16.33 -5.96
CA SER A 359 33.85 14.89 -5.79
C SER A 359 33.94 14.50 -4.31
N ALA A 360 33.63 13.24 -4.01
CA ALA A 360 33.79 12.67 -2.69
C ALA A 360 34.66 11.41 -2.72
N GLU A 361 35.33 11.14 -1.61
CA GLU A 361 36.13 9.95 -1.39
C GLU A 361 35.79 9.35 -0.01
N ILE A 362 35.82 8.02 0.07
CA ILE A 362 35.66 7.29 1.33
C ILE A 362 36.59 6.08 1.33
N SER A 363 37.19 5.80 2.49
CA SER A 363 37.99 4.60 2.72
C SER A 363 37.45 3.78 3.86
N PHE A 364 37.43 2.46 3.68
CA PHE A 364 36.98 1.48 4.69
C PHE A 364 37.74 0.16 4.46
N SER A 365 37.72 -0.74 5.46
CA SER A 365 38.56 -1.94 5.40
C SER A 365 37.74 -3.20 5.63
N SER A 366 38.14 -4.27 4.92
CA SER A 366 37.66 -5.62 5.21
C SER A 366 38.54 -6.27 6.28
N ALA A 367 37.90 -6.95 7.24
CA ALA A 367 38.59 -7.71 8.29
C ALA A 367 38.89 -9.14 7.81
N PRO A 368 40.00 -9.74 8.27
CA PRO A 368 40.35 -11.11 7.93
C PRO A 368 39.32 -12.09 8.52
N VAL A 369 39.09 -13.18 7.79
CA VAL A 369 38.31 -14.33 8.23
C VAL A 369 38.96 -15.59 7.66
N GLU A 370 38.82 -16.71 8.36
CA GLU A 370 39.35 -17.99 7.86
C GLU A 370 38.56 -18.45 6.64
N VAL A 371 39.25 -18.66 5.54
CA VAL A 371 38.71 -19.20 4.30
C VAL A 371 39.41 -20.49 3.94
N LYS A 372 38.69 -21.59 3.82
CA LYS A 372 39.17 -22.90 3.44
C LYS A 372 38.48 -23.38 2.17
N ASN A 373 39.22 -23.68 1.14
CA ASN A 373 38.69 -24.11 -0.17
C ASN A 373 37.67 -23.10 -0.78
N GLY A 374 37.90 -21.81 -0.59
CA GLY A 374 37.00 -20.76 -1.09
C GLY A 374 35.73 -20.54 -0.26
N LEU A 375 35.57 -21.18 0.89
CA LEU A 375 34.41 -21.08 1.77
C LEU A 375 34.83 -20.57 3.15
N SER A 376 33.99 -19.76 3.76
CA SER A 376 34.11 -19.36 5.17
C SER A 376 32.89 -19.85 5.95
N ASN A 377 33.05 -20.02 7.25
CA ASN A 377 31.95 -20.29 8.17
C ASN A 377 31.29 -18.99 8.69
N TYR A 378 31.72 -17.85 8.21
CA TYR A 378 31.18 -16.56 8.63
C TYR A 378 29.81 -16.34 7.99
N ILE A 379 28.81 -16.04 8.81
CA ILE A 379 27.46 -15.65 8.41
C ILE A 379 27.24 -14.21 8.83
N PRO A 380 27.07 -13.24 7.90
CA PRO A 380 26.99 -11.81 8.23
C PRO A 380 25.91 -11.44 9.24
N GLY A 381 24.81 -12.18 9.25
CA GLY A 381 23.67 -11.94 10.14
C GLY A 381 23.69 -12.76 11.44
N ASP A 382 24.66 -13.67 11.61
CA ASP A 382 24.73 -14.52 12.79
C ASP A 382 25.00 -13.72 14.07
N GLU A 383 24.33 -14.07 15.16
CA GLU A 383 24.38 -13.37 16.47
C GLU A 383 23.98 -11.87 16.42
N LEU A 384 23.42 -11.37 15.34
CA LEU A 384 22.81 -10.05 15.36
C LEU A 384 21.46 -10.13 16.07
N GLU A 385 21.26 -9.21 17.01
CA GLU A 385 19.95 -9.07 17.63
C GLU A 385 18.87 -8.77 16.58
N GLY A 386 17.76 -9.48 16.67
CA GLY A 386 16.58 -9.18 15.85
C GLY A 386 16.09 -7.76 16.16
N ARG A 387 15.67 -7.01 15.14
CA ARG A 387 15.14 -5.65 15.32
C ARG A 387 13.79 -5.60 16.06
N LEU A 388 13.28 -6.73 16.51
CA LEU A 388 12.02 -6.86 17.25
C LEU A 388 12.18 -6.77 18.77
N THR A 389 13.29 -6.26 19.26
CA THR A 389 13.58 -6.08 20.70
C THR A 389 12.89 -4.85 21.31
N ARG A 390 11.75 -4.44 20.79
CA ARG A 390 10.99 -3.33 21.37
C ARG A 390 10.18 -3.70 22.62
N GLY A 391 10.40 -4.90 23.16
CA GLY A 391 9.65 -5.42 24.30
C GLY A 391 8.31 -6.05 23.89
N GLU A 392 7.49 -6.32 24.88
CA GLU A 392 6.15 -6.87 24.63
C GLU A 392 5.26 -5.84 23.95
N THR A 393 4.41 -6.32 23.04
CA THR A 393 3.37 -5.46 22.45
C THR A 393 2.46 -4.97 23.57
N PRO A 394 2.19 -3.65 23.68
CA PRO A 394 1.30 -3.13 24.69
C PRO A 394 -0.04 -3.84 24.70
N LEU A 395 -0.54 -4.17 25.88
CA LEU A 395 -1.85 -4.81 26.06
C LEU A 395 -3.01 -3.87 25.67
N THR A 396 -2.76 -2.57 25.70
CA THR A 396 -3.76 -1.58 25.31
C THR A 396 -4.05 -1.70 23.82
N PRO A 397 -5.28 -2.07 23.42
CA PRO A 397 -5.62 -2.13 22.01
C PRO A 397 -5.58 -0.72 21.42
N SER A 398 -4.98 -0.58 20.24
CA SER A 398 -5.01 0.66 19.45
C SER A 398 -6.43 1.03 19.02
N TYR A 399 -7.28 0.04 18.98
CA TYR A 399 -8.64 0.14 18.54
C TYR A 399 -9.52 -0.65 19.54
N LYS A 400 -10.54 0.01 20.07
CA LYS A 400 -11.63 -0.65 20.75
C LYS A 400 -12.84 -0.53 19.85
N ASP A 401 -13.35 -1.66 19.42
CA ASP A 401 -14.69 -1.68 18.88
C ASP A 401 -15.67 -1.48 20.05
N THR A 402 -16.36 -0.34 20.04
CA THR A 402 -17.42 -0.02 21.00
C THR A 402 -18.78 -0.32 20.42
N LYS A 403 -18.82 -0.82 19.20
CA LYS A 403 -20.05 -1.11 18.46
C LYS A 403 -20.32 -2.59 18.45
N VAL A 404 -21.60 -2.93 18.49
CA VAL A 404 -22.09 -4.30 18.36
C VAL A 404 -22.90 -4.45 17.10
N ASP A 405 -22.83 -5.59 16.49
CA ASP A 405 -23.65 -5.94 15.35
C ASP A 405 -25.11 -6.11 15.74
N VAL A 406 -25.98 -5.67 14.83
CA VAL A 406 -27.41 -5.91 14.89
C VAL A 406 -27.76 -6.85 13.75
N ASN A 407 -28.10 -8.09 14.08
CA ASN A 407 -28.33 -9.12 13.08
C ASN A 407 -29.58 -8.83 12.22
N ILE A 408 -29.51 -9.21 10.95
CA ILE A 408 -30.60 -9.10 10.00
C ILE A 408 -31.38 -10.41 10.02
N LEU A 409 -32.71 -10.33 10.20
CA LEU A 409 -33.61 -11.49 10.16
C LEU A 409 -34.09 -11.78 8.73
N SER A 410 -34.42 -10.75 7.99
CA SER A 410 -34.96 -10.86 6.63
C SER A 410 -34.82 -9.56 5.87
N ALA A 411 -35.07 -9.63 4.57
CA ALA A 411 -35.13 -8.43 3.73
C ALA A 411 -36.31 -8.53 2.75
N VAL A 412 -36.86 -7.34 2.43
CA VAL A 412 -37.85 -7.16 1.35
C VAL A 412 -37.28 -6.23 0.33
N ALA A 413 -37.29 -6.63 -0.93
CA ALA A 413 -36.63 -5.91 -2.01
C ALA A 413 -37.63 -5.49 -3.10
N GLY A 414 -37.33 -4.36 -3.78
CA GLY A 414 -38.14 -3.85 -4.87
C GLY A 414 -38.15 -4.73 -6.12
N ALA A 415 -37.14 -5.58 -6.27
CA ALA A 415 -37.04 -6.60 -7.31
C ALA A 415 -36.10 -7.72 -6.87
N ASN A 416 -36.17 -8.89 -7.52
CA ASN A 416 -35.33 -10.05 -7.25
C ASN A 416 -35.37 -10.49 -5.77
N GLN A 417 -36.57 -10.57 -5.22
CA GLN A 417 -36.83 -10.87 -3.81
C GLN A 417 -36.12 -12.15 -3.32
N ASP A 418 -36.10 -13.19 -4.14
CA ASP A 418 -35.51 -14.50 -3.76
C ASP A 418 -33.98 -14.39 -3.60
N GLU A 419 -33.38 -13.36 -4.15
CA GLU A 419 -31.94 -13.08 -4.05
C GLU A 419 -31.59 -12.10 -2.93
N ALA A 420 -32.59 -11.51 -2.23
CA ALA A 420 -32.34 -10.51 -1.19
C ALA A 420 -31.39 -10.99 -0.09
N ILE A 421 -31.45 -12.28 0.26
CA ILE A 421 -30.56 -12.92 1.24
C ILE A 421 -29.08 -12.79 0.87
N LYS A 422 -28.75 -12.70 -0.41
CA LYS A 422 -27.35 -12.58 -0.89
C LYS A 422 -26.69 -11.26 -0.50
N SER A 423 -27.42 -10.30 0.01
CA SER A 423 -26.86 -9.04 0.52
C SER A 423 -26.45 -9.09 1.99
N PHE A 424 -26.70 -10.23 2.68
CA PHE A 424 -26.35 -10.45 4.09
C PHE A 424 -26.15 -11.93 4.43
N ASP A 425 -25.58 -12.71 3.51
CA ASP A 425 -25.37 -14.15 3.67
C ASP A 425 -23.94 -14.53 4.11
N ASP A 426 -23.11 -13.53 4.45
CA ASP A 426 -21.68 -13.65 4.78
C ASP A 426 -20.88 -14.29 3.63
N ASN A 427 -21.34 -14.12 2.40
CA ASN A 427 -20.70 -14.63 1.20
C ASN A 427 -20.40 -13.48 0.23
N GLU A 428 -19.18 -12.96 0.26
CA GLU A 428 -18.76 -11.85 -0.60
C GLU A 428 -18.62 -12.21 -2.09
N LEU A 429 -18.90 -13.46 -2.49
CA LEU A 429 -18.96 -13.89 -3.87
C LEU A 429 -20.37 -13.83 -4.46
N SER A 430 -21.36 -13.56 -3.65
CA SER A 430 -22.76 -13.33 -4.05
C SER A 430 -23.13 -11.87 -3.99
N GLU A 431 -24.23 -11.49 -4.61
CA GLU A 431 -24.80 -10.15 -4.53
C GLU A 431 -26.31 -10.17 -4.73
N TRP A 432 -27.00 -9.24 -4.10
CA TRP A 432 -28.33 -8.83 -4.51
C TRP A 432 -28.24 -7.64 -5.46
N LYS A 433 -29.12 -7.61 -6.47
CA LYS A 433 -29.33 -6.47 -7.36
C LYS A 433 -30.80 -6.34 -7.74
N ASN A 434 -31.26 -5.10 -7.95
CA ASN A 434 -32.58 -4.89 -8.52
C ASN A 434 -32.60 -5.17 -10.05
N ASP A 435 -33.73 -4.89 -10.71
CA ASP A 435 -33.97 -5.14 -12.14
C ASP A 435 -33.49 -3.99 -13.06
N GLY A 436 -32.71 -3.05 -12.56
CA GLY A 436 -32.19 -1.90 -13.31
C GLY A 436 -33.13 -0.70 -13.38
N ARG A 437 -34.27 -0.73 -12.70
CA ARG A 437 -35.23 0.38 -12.66
C ARG A 437 -35.13 1.14 -11.35
N LEU A 438 -35.18 2.46 -11.40
CA LEU A 438 -35.04 3.29 -10.20
C LEU A 438 -36.15 3.05 -9.16
N ASN A 439 -37.36 2.78 -9.60
CA ASN A 439 -38.51 2.55 -8.71
C ASN A 439 -38.43 1.22 -7.94
N SER A 440 -37.64 0.26 -8.41
CA SER A 440 -37.38 -1.02 -7.75
C SER A 440 -36.00 -1.06 -7.09
N ALA A 441 -35.22 0.01 -7.13
CA ALA A 441 -33.87 0.07 -6.61
C ALA A 441 -33.85 0.39 -5.10
N TRP A 442 -34.47 -0.48 -4.33
CA TRP A 442 -34.54 -0.39 -2.88
C TRP A 442 -34.60 -1.78 -2.24
N ILE A 443 -34.14 -1.85 -1.00
CA ILE A 443 -34.22 -3.04 -0.14
C ILE A 443 -34.41 -2.59 1.31
N THR A 444 -35.33 -3.25 2.02
CA THR A 444 -35.65 -3.01 3.43
C THR A 444 -35.24 -4.24 4.24
N TYR A 445 -34.41 -4.04 5.24
CA TYR A 445 -33.95 -5.08 6.16
C TYR A 445 -34.71 -5.02 7.45
N SER A 446 -35.18 -6.18 7.94
CA SER A 446 -35.76 -6.35 9.25
C SER A 446 -34.71 -6.85 10.23
N LEU A 447 -34.48 -6.11 11.31
CA LEU A 447 -33.48 -6.40 12.33
C LEU A 447 -34.01 -7.36 13.38
N GLU A 448 -33.14 -8.11 14.06
CA GLU A 448 -33.48 -9.04 15.13
C GLU A 448 -34.15 -8.36 16.35
N ARG A 449 -33.87 -7.08 16.53
CA ARG A 449 -34.39 -6.23 17.60
C ARG A 449 -34.45 -4.78 17.15
N ALA A 450 -35.25 -3.99 17.86
CA ALA A 450 -35.15 -2.54 17.71
C ALA A 450 -33.77 -2.08 18.21
N ALA A 451 -33.05 -1.30 17.39
CA ALA A 451 -31.71 -0.82 17.63
C ALA A 451 -31.55 0.64 17.21
N ARG A 452 -30.57 1.32 17.78
CA ARG A 452 -30.12 2.64 17.35
C ARG A 452 -28.86 2.50 16.49
N VAL A 453 -29.09 2.01 15.27
CA VAL A 453 -27.98 1.86 14.31
C VAL A 453 -27.35 3.23 14.06
N ASP A 454 -26.06 3.35 14.31
CA ASP A 454 -25.27 4.57 14.09
C ASP A 454 -24.21 4.40 13.01
N GLU A 455 -23.95 3.17 12.57
CA GLU A 455 -23.06 2.86 11.46
C GLU A 455 -23.61 1.74 10.59
N ILE A 456 -23.46 1.91 9.29
CA ILE A 456 -23.78 0.89 8.28
C ILE A 456 -22.52 0.58 7.52
N CYS A 457 -22.09 -0.69 7.58
CA CYS A 457 -20.97 -1.19 6.79
C CYS A 457 -21.52 -1.91 5.57
N MET A 458 -21.12 -1.54 4.38
CA MET A 458 -21.59 -2.21 3.17
C MET A 458 -20.50 -2.35 2.11
N LYS A 459 -20.59 -3.45 1.38
CA LYS A 459 -19.78 -3.70 0.20
C LYS A 459 -20.70 -3.68 -1.03
N LEU A 460 -20.42 -2.78 -1.94
CA LEU A 460 -21.22 -2.56 -3.14
C LEU A 460 -20.48 -3.06 -4.37
N THR A 461 -21.18 -3.58 -5.37
CA THR A 461 -20.54 -4.06 -6.59
C THR A 461 -19.91 -2.90 -7.37
N GLY A 462 -18.71 -3.14 -7.90
CA GLY A 462 -17.91 -2.12 -8.56
C GLY A 462 -17.33 -1.09 -7.59
N TRP A 463 -17.22 -1.44 -6.32
CA TRP A 463 -16.80 -0.60 -5.18
C TRP A 463 -15.62 0.33 -5.47
N ARG A 464 -14.71 -0.08 -6.31
CA ARG A 464 -13.52 0.70 -6.64
C ARG A 464 -13.76 1.74 -7.73
N LEU A 465 -14.72 1.50 -8.60
CA LEU A 465 -14.97 2.29 -9.81
C LEU A 465 -16.25 3.12 -9.71
N ARG A 466 -17.19 2.72 -8.85
CA ARG A 466 -18.56 3.21 -8.85
C ARG A 466 -18.94 3.84 -7.51
N SER A 467 -19.61 4.99 -7.57
CA SER A 467 -20.31 5.60 -6.44
C SER A 467 -21.80 5.47 -6.61
N TYR A 468 -22.52 5.27 -5.52
CA TYR A 468 -23.97 5.10 -5.49
C TYR A 468 -24.61 6.28 -4.75
N PRO A 469 -25.50 7.06 -5.39
CA PRO A 469 -26.30 8.08 -4.71
C PRO A 469 -27.43 7.39 -3.93
N LEU A 470 -27.33 7.35 -2.60
CA LEU A 470 -28.24 6.62 -1.73
C LEU A 470 -29.02 7.55 -0.80
N GLU A 471 -30.22 7.09 -0.42
CA GLU A 471 -30.94 7.50 0.78
C GLU A 471 -31.15 6.28 1.66
N ILE A 472 -30.97 6.46 2.96
CA ILE A 472 -31.15 5.42 3.97
C ILE A 472 -32.17 5.90 4.99
N TYR A 473 -33.14 5.04 5.29
CA TYR A 473 -34.23 5.34 6.18
C TYR A 473 -34.28 4.35 7.34
N ALA A 474 -34.61 4.85 8.55
CA ALA A 474 -34.97 4.09 9.72
C ALA A 474 -36.49 4.20 9.88
N GLY A 475 -37.25 3.15 9.48
CA GLY A 475 -38.67 3.31 9.25
C GLY A 475 -38.93 4.40 8.19
N ASP A 476 -39.69 5.44 8.57
CA ASP A 476 -39.97 6.58 7.68
C ASP A 476 -38.97 7.74 7.82
N GLU A 477 -38.04 7.67 8.75
CA GLU A 477 -37.10 8.75 9.02
C GLU A 477 -35.83 8.63 8.16
N LEU A 478 -35.47 9.69 7.41
CA LEU A 478 -34.23 9.76 6.65
C LEU A 478 -33.05 9.91 7.61
N ILE A 479 -32.16 8.93 7.66
CA ILE A 479 -31.00 8.89 8.56
C ILE A 479 -29.68 9.16 7.85
N TRP A 480 -29.64 9.00 6.51
CA TRP A 480 -28.47 9.32 5.70
C TRP A 480 -28.85 9.63 4.25
N ARG A 481 -28.13 10.56 3.62
CA ARG A 481 -28.22 10.86 2.19
C ARG A 481 -26.87 11.31 1.68
N GLY A 482 -26.41 10.73 0.57
CA GLY A 482 -25.14 11.10 -0.05
C GLY A 482 -24.77 10.19 -1.22
N GLU A 483 -23.56 10.38 -1.71
CA GLU A 483 -22.90 9.45 -2.63
C GLU A 483 -21.90 8.60 -1.85
N THR A 484 -21.88 7.29 -2.11
CA THR A 484 -20.91 6.41 -1.46
C THR A 484 -19.50 6.70 -1.96
N GLU A 485 -18.53 6.58 -1.08
CA GLU A 485 -17.12 6.63 -1.46
C GLU A 485 -16.75 5.41 -2.33
N LYS A 486 -15.65 5.54 -3.07
CA LYS A 486 -15.01 4.42 -3.76
C LYS A 486 -14.03 3.77 -2.80
N SER A 487 -14.10 2.47 -2.65
CA SER A 487 -13.28 1.71 -1.71
C SER A 487 -12.84 0.39 -2.36
N LEU A 488 -11.91 -0.31 -1.75
CA LEU A 488 -11.55 -1.67 -2.16
C LEU A 488 -12.41 -2.75 -1.50
N GLY A 489 -13.27 -2.39 -0.58
CA GLY A 489 -14.08 -3.33 0.16
C GLY A 489 -15.29 -2.68 0.78
N TYR A 490 -15.38 -2.75 2.09
CA TYR A 490 -16.47 -2.14 2.83
C TYR A 490 -16.32 -0.64 2.94
N ILE A 491 -17.45 0.06 2.77
CA ILE A 491 -17.60 1.46 3.15
C ILE A 491 -18.30 1.54 4.51
N HIS A 492 -18.00 2.58 5.27
CA HIS A 492 -18.56 2.83 6.59
C HIS A 492 -19.37 4.13 6.57
N LEU A 493 -20.68 4.03 6.68
CA LEU A 493 -21.56 5.18 6.70
C LEU A 493 -22.01 5.47 8.13
N ASN A 494 -21.55 6.60 8.68
CA ASN A 494 -22.11 7.10 9.94
C ASN A 494 -23.50 7.67 9.67
N VAL A 495 -24.50 7.13 10.33
CA VAL A 495 -25.90 7.50 10.15
C VAL A 495 -26.49 8.09 11.43
N LYS A 496 -27.60 8.84 11.31
CA LYS A 496 -28.31 9.36 12.47
C LYS A 496 -28.95 8.19 13.26
N PRO A 497 -28.62 8.01 14.55
CA PRO A 497 -29.14 6.90 15.31
C PRO A 497 -30.61 7.11 15.66
N VAL A 498 -31.49 6.33 15.05
CA VAL A 498 -32.95 6.32 15.30
C VAL A 498 -33.33 4.91 15.71
N LEU A 499 -34.13 4.79 16.79
CA LEU A 499 -34.60 3.50 17.26
C LEU A 499 -35.58 2.89 16.25
N THR A 500 -35.19 1.81 15.62
CA THR A 500 -36.00 1.11 14.62
C THR A 500 -35.63 -0.37 14.56
N ASN A 501 -36.51 -1.18 14.04
CA ASN A 501 -36.29 -2.57 13.65
C ASN A 501 -36.28 -2.74 12.12
N GLU A 502 -36.32 -1.62 11.35
CA GLU A 502 -36.30 -1.64 9.89
C GLU A 502 -35.37 -0.57 9.35
N ILE A 503 -34.51 -0.96 8.43
CA ILE A 503 -33.60 -0.05 7.67
C ILE A 503 -33.85 -0.26 6.18
N THR A 504 -34.14 0.83 5.48
CA THR A 504 -34.32 0.82 4.00
C THR A 504 -33.18 1.53 3.32
N ILE A 505 -32.54 0.86 2.36
CA ILE A 505 -31.55 1.43 1.45
C ILE A 505 -32.25 1.68 0.11
N ARG A 506 -32.12 2.90 -0.43
CA ARG A 506 -32.74 3.30 -1.70
C ARG A 506 -31.77 4.07 -2.59
N LEU A 507 -31.70 3.68 -3.84
CA LEU A 507 -30.96 4.43 -4.89
C LEU A 507 -31.75 5.66 -5.32
N LYS A 508 -31.10 6.82 -5.45
CA LYS A 508 -31.75 8.10 -5.83
C LYS A 508 -31.45 8.56 -7.25
N GLY A 509 -30.60 7.86 -7.95
CA GLY A 509 -30.22 8.23 -9.32
C GLY A 509 -29.31 7.18 -9.93
N ALA A 510 -28.75 7.48 -11.09
CA ALA A 510 -27.77 6.59 -11.69
C ALA A 510 -26.49 6.55 -10.85
N SER A 511 -25.94 5.37 -10.62
CA SER A 511 -24.62 5.23 -10.04
C SER A 511 -23.57 5.83 -10.97
N LYS A 512 -22.61 6.55 -10.44
CA LYS A 512 -21.54 7.20 -11.23
C LYS A 512 -20.35 6.29 -11.34
N GLU A 513 -20.03 5.94 -12.58
CA GLU A 513 -18.76 5.31 -12.94
C GLU A 513 -17.71 6.41 -13.07
N GLY A 514 -16.58 6.27 -12.43
CA GLY A 514 -15.48 7.21 -12.53
C GLY A 514 -14.22 6.54 -13.06
N ASP A 515 -13.22 7.33 -13.41
CA ASP A 515 -11.86 6.88 -13.70
C ASP A 515 -11.26 6.30 -12.40
N GLY A 516 -11.69 5.09 -12.05
CA GLY A 516 -11.20 4.41 -10.85
C GLY A 516 -9.80 3.90 -11.06
N PHE A 517 -9.05 3.81 -9.98
CA PHE A 517 -7.82 3.05 -9.91
C PHE A 517 -8.11 1.61 -10.31
N GLY A 518 -7.81 1.35 -11.51
CA GLY A 518 -7.59 0.15 -12.16
C GLY A 518 -8.33 -1.09 -11.86
N GLN A 519 -8.61 -1.60 -12.93
CA GLN A 519 -8.80 -3.02 -13.14
C GLN A 519 -7.62 -3.76 -12.52
N ILE A 520 -7.89 -4.92 -11.96
CA ILE A 520 -6.88 -5.86 -11.52
C ILE A 520 -6.13 -6.35 -12.77
N VAL A 521 -4.98 -5.77 -12.97
CA VAL A 521 -4.24 -5.84 -14.24
C VAL A 521 -3.63 -7.21 -14.49
N GLU A 522 -3.52 -8.02 -13.44
CA GLU A 522 -2.76 -9.26 -13.47
C GLU A 522 -3.60 -10.51 -13.65
N VAL A 523 -4.90 -10.38 -13.61
CA VAL A 523 -5.78 -11.48 -13.94
C VAL A 523 -5.83 -11.59 -15.46
N ALA A 524 -5.14 -12.58 -16.00
CA ALA A 524 -5.34 -13.00 -17.39
C ALA A 524 -6.85 -13.18 -17.61
N ALA A 525 -7.34 -12.76 -18.76
CA ALA A 525 -8.73 -13.04 -19.12
C ALA A 525 -8.98 -14.55 -18.85
N PRO A 526 -9.99 -14.90 -18.06
CA PRO A 526 -10.26 -16.31 -17.74
C PRO A 526 -10.40 -17.11 -19.04
N ALA A 527 -9.91 -18.34 -19.02
CA ALA A 527 -10.18 -19.27 -20.12
C ALA A 527 -11.69 -19.40 -20.27
N ALA A 528 -12.15 -19.58 -21.50
CA ALA A 528 -13.57 -19.70 -21.78
C ALA A 528 -14.19 -20.80 -20.88
N GLY A 529 -15.03 -20.42 -19.91
CA GLY A 529 -15.67 -21.31 -18.94
C GLY A 529 -15.28 -21.08 -17.48
N GLU A 530 -14.28 -20.23 -17.17
CA GLU A 530 -14.01 -19.80 -15.80
C GLU A 530 -14.96 -18.67 -15.40
N LEU A 531 -15.42 -18.72 -14.15
CA LEU A 531 -16.28 -17.69 -13.55
C LEU A 531 -15.61 -16.32 -13.67
N ASP A 532 -16.31 -15.44 -14.33
CA ASP A 532 -15.86 -14.08 -14.67
C ASP A 532 -16.06 -13.12 -13.48
N LEU A 533 -15.55 -13.49 -12.32
CA LEU A 533 -15.62 -12.72 -11.07
C LEU A 533 -14.92 -11.36 -11.17
N PHE A 534 -14.11 -11.16 -12.22
CA PHE A 534 -13.24 -10.01 -12.38
C PHE A 534 -13.57 -9.15 -13.60
N LYS A 535 -14.59 -9.50 -14.38
CA LYS A 535 -15.08 -8.60 -15.42
C LYS A 535 -15.93 -7.50 -14.78
N ALA A 536 -15.31 -6.42 -14.38
CA ALA A 536 -15.96 -5.16 -14.65
C ALA A 536 -16.20 -5.15 -16.16
N LYS A 537 -17.40 -5.44 -16.61
CA LYS A 537 -17.78 -5.34 -18.01
C LYS A 537 -17.52 -3.90 -18.41
N ASN A 538 -16.46 -3.67 -19.18
CA ASN A 538 -16.30 -2.42 -19.91
C ASN A 538 -17.60 -2.23 -20.70
N GLY A 539 -18.45 -1.30 -20.28
CA GLY A 539 -19.68 -0.95 -20.96
C GLY A 539 -20.98 -1.13 -20.19
N ASP A 540 -20.98 -1.46 -18.89
CA ASP A 540 -22.18 -1.25 -18.08
C ASP A 540 -22.45 0.27 -18.05
N LYS A 541 -23.25 0.73 -18.98
CA LYS A 541 -23.85 2.07 -18.94
C LYS A 541 -24.48 2.20 -17.57
N THR A 542 -24.27 3.33 -16.92
CA THR A 542 -24.93 3.72 -15.68
C THR A 542 -26.43 3.46 -15.79
N ASN A 543 -26.86 2.35 -15.28
CA ASN A 543 -28.25 2.01 -15.11
C ASN A 543 -28.59 2.24 -13.64
N HIS A 544 -29.85 2.28 -13.35
CA HIS A 544 -30.36 2.47 -12.01
C HIS A 544 -30.30 1.12 -11.23
N GLU A 545 -29.13 0.45 -11.28
CA GLU A 545 -28.90 -0.77 -10.52
C GLU A 545 -28.31 -0.43 -9.16
N LEU A 546 -28.99 -0.85 -8.12
CA LEU A 546 -28.46 -0.97 -6.77
C LEU A 546 -27.97 -2.40 -6.59
N ARG A 547 -26.70 -2.58 -6.25
CA ARG A 547 -26.04 -3.88 -6.17
C ARG A 547 -25.28 -3.97 -4.86
N ILE A 548 -25.73 -4.82 -3.96
CA ILE A 548 -25.19 -5.00 -2.63
C ILE A 548 -24.59 -6.40 -2.51
N VAL A 549 -23.30 -6.46 -2.25
CA VAL A 549 -22.57 -7.71 -2.02
C VAL A 549 -22.80 -8.16 -0.56
N GLU A 550 -22.61 -7.23 0.39
CA GLU A 550 -22.78 -7.51 1.81
C GLU A 550 -23.13 -6.23 2.57
N ILE A 551 -23.96 -6.32 3.61
CA ILE A 551 -24.32 -5.23 4.49
C ILE A 551 -24.37 -5.67 5.96
N GLU A 552 -23.92 -4.80 6.85
CA GLU A 552 -23.93 -4.98 8.30
C GLU A 552 -24.44 -3.70 8.97
N PHE A 553 -25.16 -3.87 10.07
CA PHE A 553 -25.64 -2.77 10.89
C PHE A 553 -24.97 -2.80 12.26
N LYS A 554 -24.50 -1.66 12.74
CA LYS A 554 -23.80 -1.54 14.02
C LYS A 554 -24.45 -0.49 14.90
N GLU A 555 -24.49 -0.78 16.19
CA GLU A 555 -25.02 0.07 17.25
C GLU A 555 -23.93 0.35 18.28
N ASN A 556 -23.80 1.59 18.72
CA ASN A 556 -22.86 1.93 19.80
C ASN A 556 -23.47 1.56 21.16
N LEU A 557 -22.71 0.78 21.94
CA LEU A 557 -23.14 0.31 23.27
C LEU A 557 -23.30 1.42 24.34
N TRP A 558 -22.77 2.61 24.08
CA TRP A 558 -22.66 3.67 25.07
C TRP A 558 -23.54 4.88 24.78
N GLN A 559 -24.58 4.72 23.96
CA GLN A 559 -25.58 5.76 23.69
C GLN A 559 -26.88 5.56 24.47
#